data_b25a2405a5cce2943a219ff7496aacab
#
_entry.id   b25a2405a5cce2943a219ff7496aacab
#
_cell.length_a   1.000
_cell.length_b   1.000
_cell.length_c   1.000
_cell.angle_alpha   90.00
_cell.angle_beta   90.00
_cell.angle_gamma   90.00
#
_symmetry.space_group_name_H-M   'P 1'
#
loop_
_entity.id
_entity.type
_entity.pdbx_description
1 polymer ?
#
loop_
_entity_poly.entity_id
_entity_poly.type
_entity_poly.pdbx_seq_one_letter_code
_entity_poly.pdbx_strand_id
1 'polypeptide(L)'
;KKKLCQELFEECLESWNGQIDWKYDVIFRCIEEKHSIHHIAKVLYHRNVEHVQACDEQERKAIDMHLKIMNIKGNVEKTEYRGIYRVRYTMEETPLISIVIPNKDHVEDLKKCIDSLEKKSSYDNREYIIVENNSTEEQTFTYYKELEEKCPRAKVVYWKEKGFNYPKI
;
A
#
# COMPACT_ATOMS: atom_id res chain seq x y z
N LYS A 1 11.31 -29.84 3.06
CA LYS A 1 10.99 -28.69 3.94
C LYS A 1 12.02 -28.52 5.07
N LYS A 2 12.31 -29.59 5.87
CA LYS A 2 13.30 -29.50 6.96
C LYS A 2 14.70 -29.20 6.44
N LYS A 3 15.11 -29.82 5.32
CA LYS A 3 16.41 -29.61 4.68
C LYS A 3 16.57 -28.15 4.20
N LEU A 4 15.58 -27.60 3.54
CA LEU A 4 15.58 -26.20 3.08
C LEU A 4 15.76 -25.21 4.25
N CYS A 5 15.04 -25.41 5.37
CA CYS A 5 15.22 -24.55 6.55
C CYS A 5 16.63 -24.64 7.14
N GLN A 6 17.27 -25.80 7.07
CA GLN A 6 18.65 -25.98 7.53
C GLN A 6 19.64 -25.27 6.58
N GLU A 7 19.49 -25.45 5.27
CA GLU A 7 20.33 -24.80 4.27
C GLU A 7 20.25 -23.27 4.38
N LEU A 8 19.05 -22.70 4.41
CA LEU A 8 18.85 -21.24 4.59
C LEU A 8 19.43 -20.74 5.92
N PHE A 9 19.27 -21.51 6.99
CA PHE A 9 19.81 -21.12 8.30
C PHE A 9 21.34 -21.17 8.33
N GLU A 10 21.95 -22.18 7.70
CA GLU A 10 23.41 -22.32 7.57
C GLU A 10 23.98 -21.17 6.72
N GLU A 11 23.37 -20.85 5.58
CA GLU A 11 23.74 -19.70 4.75
C GLU A 11 23.63 -18.36 5.49
N CYS A 12 22.55 -18.18 6.26
CA CYS A 12 22.41 -16.98 7.10
C CYS A 12 23.49 -16.91 8.18
N LEU A 13 23.87 -18.02 8.80
CA LEU A 13 24.92 -18.05 9.81
C LEU A 13 26.30 -17.76 9.18
N GLU A 14 26.59 -18.29 8.01
CA GLU A 14 27.86 -18.07 7.29
C GLU A 14 27.99 -16.60 6.85
N SER A 15 26.89 -15.98 6.41
CA SER A 15 26.85 -14.57 6.03
C SER A 15 26.72 -13.60 7.21
N TRP A 16 26.42 -14.13 8.40
CA TRP A 16 26.16 -13.32 9.58
C TRP A 16 27.43 -12.73 10.18
N ASN A 17 27.58 -11.45 10.06
CA ASN A 17 28.70 -10.69 10.62
C ASN A 17 28.30 -9.81 11.83
N GLY A 18 27.13 -10.06 12.42
CA GLY A 18 26.57 -9.28 13.52
C GLY A 18 26.01 -7.92 13.14
N GLN A 19 25.97 -7.56 11.87
CA GLN A 19 25.46 -6.27 11.39
C GLN A 19 23.97 -6.27 11.04
N ILE A 20 23.40 -7.46 10.79
CA ILE A 20 22.00 -7.65 10.37
C ILE A 20 21.32 -8.57 11.37
N ASP A 21 20.05 -8.31 11.69
CA ASP A 21 19.24 -9.21 12.51
C ASP A 21 18.91 -10.47 11.72
N TRP A 22 19.42 -11.62 12.17
CA TRP A 22 19.29 -12.90 11.47
C TRP A 22 17.83 -13.37 11.26
N LYS A 23 16.91 -12.95 12.12
CA LYS A 23 15.49 -13.35 12.01
C LYS A 23 14.83 -12.67 10.83
N TYR A 24 15.12 -11.38 10.65
CA TYR A 24 14.67 -10.64 9.47
C TYR A 24 15.35 -11.19 8.20
N ASP A 25 16.65 -11.48 8.25
CA ASP A 25 17.40 -12.02 7.11
C ASP A 25 16.81 -13.33 6.60
N VAL A 26 16.56 -14.31 7.49
CA VAL A 26 15.90 -15.58 7.13
C VAL A 26 14.54 -15.37 6.48
N ILE A 27 13.72 -14.50 7.04
CA ILE A 27 12.37 -14.22 6.50
C ILE A 27 12.47 -13.59 5.12
N PHE A 28 13.34 -12.61 4.95
CA PHE A 28 13.51 -11.92 3.66
C PHE A 28 14.06 -12.86 2.59
N ARG A 29 15.04 -13.71 2.89
CA ARG A 29 15.52 -14.73 1.94
C ARG A 29 14.42 -15.68 1.49
N CYS A 30 13.55 -16.11 2.43
CA CYS A 30 12.38 -16.92 2.06
C CYS A 30 11.46 -16.20 1.07
N ILE A 31 11.29 -14.89 1.21
CA ILE A 31 10.46 -14.06 0.31
C ILE A 31 11.16 -13.88 -1.04
N GLU A 32 12.46 -13.56 -1.04
CA GLU A 32 13.29 -13.33 -2.22
C GLU A 32 13.35 -14.56 -3.12
N GLU A 33 13.47 -15.73 -2.52
CA GLU A 33 13.49 -17.02 -3.21
C GLU A 33 12.07 -17.57 -3.50
N LYS A 34 11.01 -16.78 -3.22
CA LYS A 34 9.60 -17.13 -3.46
C LYS A 34 9.14 -18.42 -2.76
N HIS A 35 9.69 -18.70 -1.58
CA HIS A 35 9.22 -19.82 -0.78
C HIS A 35 7.85 -19.56 -0.15
N SER A 36 7.06 -20.64 -0.02
CA SER A 36 5.76 -20.56 0.65
C SER A 36 5.92 -20.37 2.14
N ILE A 37 5.36 -19.29 2.68
CA ILE A 37 5.33 -18.99 4.11
C ILE A 37 3.92 -19.30 4.64
N HIS A 38 3.84 -20.12 5.71
CA HIS A 38 2.58 -20.50 6.32
C HIS A 38 2.51 -19.99 7.76
N HIS A 39 1.44 -19.30 8.10
CA HIS A 39 1.16 -18.88 9.47
C HIS A 39 0.54 -20.03 10.28
N ILE A 40 1.13 -20.31 11.44
CA ILE A 40 0.57 -21.25 12.42
C ILE A 40 -0.09 -20.44 13.53
N ALA A 41 -1.43 -20.46 13.60
CA ALA A 41 -2.21 -19.69 14.58
C ALA A 41 -2.16 -20.32 15.98
N LYS A 42 -0.94 -20.52 16.50
CA LYS A 42 -0.69 -21.07 17.85
C LYS A 42 0.55 -20.40 18.43
N VAL A 43 0.56 -20.22 19.75
CA VAL A 43 1.76 -19.76 20.47
C VAL A 43 2.72 -20.95 20.57
N LEU A 44 3.78 -20.93 19.76
CA LEU A 44 4.81 -21.98 19.72
C LEU A 44 6.13 -21.57 20.38
N TYR A 45 6.29 -20.27 20.67
CA TYR A 45 7.53 -19.73 21.20
C TYR A 45 7.25 -18.65 22.24
N HIS A 46 7.92 -18.74 23.38
CA HIS A 46 7.90 -17.73 24.43
C HIS A 46 9.29 -17.12 24.56
N ARG A 47 9.39 -15.81 24.58
CA ARG A 47 10.64 -15.06 24.73
C ARG A 47 10.63 -14.29 26.05
N ASN A 48 11.71 -14.37 26.81
CA ASN A 48 11.90 -13.51 27.98
C ASN A 48 12.22 -12.09 27.50
N VAL A 49 11.41 -11.12 27.92
CA VAL A 49 11.50 -9.71 27.48
C VAL A 49 12.76 -9.02 28.07
N GLU A 50 13.28 -9.49 29.19
CA GLU A 50 14.42 -8.88 29.88
C GLU A 50 15.73 -8.89 29.04
N HIS A 51 15.85 -9.79 28.07
CA HIS A 51 17.03 -9.93 27.22
C HIS A 51 16.86 -9.37 25.81
N VAL A 52 15.84 -8.56 25.57
CA VAL A 52 15.66 -7.91 24.27
C VAL A 52 16.57 -6.70 24.16
N GLN A 53 17.82 -6.91 23.76
CA GLN A 53 18.68 -5.81 23.30
C GLN A 53 18.01 -5.12 22.12
N ALA A 54 18.12 -3.79 22.09
CA ALA A 54 17.59 -3.00 20.99
C ALA A 54 18.45 -3.25 19.73
N CYS A 55 17.95 -4.09 18.84
CA CYS A 55 18.57 -4.40 17.55
C CYS A 55 18.03 -3.51 16.41
N ASP A 56 17.43 -2.35 16.75
CA ASP A 56 16.75 -1.49 15.77
C ASP A 56 17.59 -1.19 14.53
N GLU A 57 18.89 -0.98 14.70
CA GLU A 57 19.76 -0.68 13.55
C GLU A 57 20.03 -1.93 12.69
N GLN A 58 20.14 -3.09 13.31
CA GLN A 58 20.34 -4.37 12.61
C GLN A 58 19.07 -4.78 11.86
N GLU A 59 17.90 -4.58 12.46
CA GLU A 59 16.60 -4.78 11.84
C GLU A 59 16.41 -3.85 10.63
N ARG A 60 16.71 -2.56 10.80
CA ARG A 60 16.64 -1.57 9.72
C ARG A 60 17.57 -1.93 8.55
N LYS A 61 18.81 -2.35 8.84
CA LYS A 61 19.76 -2.79 7.82
C LYS A 61 19.28 -4.02 7.07
N ALA A 62 18.61 -4.96 7.74
CA ALA A 62 18.02 -6.12 7.08
C ALA A 62 16.95 -5.69 6.06
N ILE A 63 16.09 -4.76 6.42
CA ILE A 63 15.07 -4.21 5.52
C ILE A 63 15.72 -3.46 4.34
N ASP A 64 16.69 -2.59 4.62
CA ASP A 64 17.44 -1.87 3.57
C ASP A 64 18.10 -2.82 2.57
N MET A 65 18.68 -3.92 3.06
CA MET A 65 19.31 -4.93 2.21
C MET A 65 18.29 -5.67 1.35
N HIS A 66 17.17 -6.05 1.94
CA HIS A 66 16.05 -6.65 1.20
C HIS A 66 15.56 -5.74 0.06
N LEU A 67 15.36 -4.45 0.31
CA LEU A 67 14.97 -3.50 -0.71
C LEU A 67 15.98 -3.44 -1.87
N LYS A 68 17.28 -3.49 -1.56
CA LYS A 68 18.35 -3.51 -2.58
C LYS A 68 18.32 -4.78 -3.40
N ILE A 69 18.21 -5.96 -2.77
CA ILE A 69 18.15 -7.26 -3.45
C ILE A 69 16.95 -7.32 -4.39
N MET A 70 15.80 -6.82 -3.93
CA MET A 70 14.57 -6.78 -4.73
C MET A 70 14.54 -5.64 -5.76
N ASN A 71 15.62 -4.84 -5.84
CA ASN A 71 15.71 -3.65 -6.70
C ASN A 71 14.54 -2.66 -6.47
N ILE A 72 14.10 -2.54 -5.21
CA ILE A 72 13.05 -1.63 -4.80
C ILE A 72 13.69 -0.34 -4.29
N LYS A 73 13.43 0.77 -4.95
CA LYS A 73 13.92 2.08 -4.51
C LYS A 73 13.08 2.58 -3.34
N GLY A 74 13.74 2.81 -2.22
CA GLY A 74 13.08 3.29 -1.02
C GLY A 74 14.07 3.61 0.09
N ASN A 75 13.55 4.23 1.14
CA ASN A 75 14.28 4.56 2.35
C ASN A 75 13.55 4.03 3.57
N VAL A 76 14.29 3.43 4.52
CA VAL A 76 13.74 2.86 5.76
C VAL A 76 13.89 3.84 6.89
N GLU A 77 12.78 4.30 7.43
CA GLU A 77 12.70 5.23 8.56
C GLU A 77 12.25 4.50 9.83
N LYS A 78 12.83 4.86 10.96
CA LYS A 78 12.33 4.44 12.27
C LYS A 78 11.04 5.17 12.60
N THR A 79 10.11 4.48 13.26
CA THR A 79 8.92 5.11 13.85
C THR A 79 9.14 5.35 15.34
N GLU A 80 8.19 5.97 16.00
CA GLU A 80 8.15 6.09 17.46
C GLU A 80 7.95 4.74 18.18
N TYR A 81 7.45 3.75 17.47
CA TYR A 81 7.21 2.42 17.99
C TYR A 81 8.38 1.50 17.67
N ARG A 82 8.90 0.83 18.70
CA ARG A 82 10.01 -0.11 18.56
C ARG A 82 9.64 -1.31 17.68
N GLY A 83 10.56 -1.65 16.77
CA GLY A 83 10.37 -2.78 15.83
C GLY A 83 9.36 -2.50 14.72
N ILE A 84 8.88 -1.26 14.59
CA ILE A 84 8.02 -0.80 13.49
C ILE A 84 8.77 0.20 12.65
N TYR A 85 8.93 -0.13 11.39
CA TYR A 85 9.65 0.70 10.41
C TYR A 85 8.69 1.16 9.32
N ARG A 86 8.96 2.35 8.77
CA ARG A 86 8.27 2.87 7.60
C ARG A 86 9.20 2.79 6.39
N VAL A 87 8.77 2.13 5.35
CA VAL A 87 9.44 2.18 4.05
C VAL A 87 8.81 3.29 3.22
N ARG A 88 9.62 4.29 2.85
CA ARG A 88 9.21 5.30 1.86
C ARG A 88 9.74 4.88 0.51
N TYR A 89 8.84 4.41 -0.32
CA TYR A 89 9.16 4.04 -1.70
C TYR A 89 9.40 5.30 -2.54
N THR A 90 10.43 5.26 -3.38
CA THR A 90 10.68 6.31 -4.38
C THR A 90 10.00 5.90 -5.68
N MET A 91 9.04 6.65 -6.11
CA MET A 91 8.42 6.48 -7.42
C MET A 91 9.30 7.15 -8.49
N GLU A 92 9.72 6.39 -9.49
CA GLU A 92 10.49 6.92 -10.63
C GLU A 92 9.60 7.57 -11.67
N GLU A 93 8.36 7.10 -11.76
CA GLU A 93 7.35 7.60 -12.68
C GLU A 93 6.12 8.05 -11.90
N THR A 94 5.36 8.93 -12.49
CA THR A 94 4.07 9.37 -11.97
C THR A 94 2.95 8.84 -12.89
N PRO A 95 2.59 7.55 -12.79
CA PRO A 95 1.54 6.98 -13.62
C PRO A 95 0.20 7.68 -13.37
N LEU A 96 -0.67 7.69 -14.38
CA LEU A 96 -2.02 8.21 -14.22
C LEU A 96 -2.81 7.37 -13.22
N ILE A 97 -3.38 8.03 -12.21
CA ILE A 97 -4.26 7.41 -11.22
C ILE A 97 -5.70 7.82 -11.54
N SER A 98 -6.53 6.85 -11.92
CA SER A 98 -7.96 7.06 -12.11
C SER A 98 -8.71 6.80 -10.80
N ILE A 99 -9.33 7.85 -10.26
CA ILE A 99 -10.15 7.77 -9.04
C ILE A 99 -11.60 7.60 -9.48
N VAL A 100 -12.13 6.39 -9.33
CA VAL A 100 -13.50 6.07 -9.70
C VAL A 100 -14.44 6.35 -8.53
N ILE A 101 -15.44 7.21 -8.75
CA ILE A 101 -16.38 7.67 -7.72
C ILE A 101 -17.79 7.34 -8.19
N PRO A 102 -18.40 6.26 -7.71
CA PRO A 102 -19.80 5.99 -7.98
C PRO A 102 -20.67 7.03 -7.25
N ASN A 103 -21.57 7.63 -7.97
CA ASN A 103 -22.49 8.64 -7.44
C ASN A 103 -23.94 8.37 -7.86
N LYS A 104 -24.84 8.60 -6.95
CA LYS A 104 -26.28 8.66 -7.20
C LYS A 104 -26.86 9.78 -6.37
N ASP A 105 -27.31 10.85 -7.04
CA ASP A 105 -27.75 12.05 -6.35
C ASP A 105 -26.65 12.59 -5.38
N HIS A 106 -26.92 13.02 -4.16
CA HIS A 106 -25.93 13.42 -3.13
C HIS A 106 -24.86 14.42 -3.63
N VAL A 107 -25.26 15.45 -4.35
CA VAL A 107 -24.38 16.47 -4.96
C VAL A 107 -23.41 17.10 -3.94
N GLU A 108 -23.91 17.40 -2.74
CA GLU A 108 -23.10 18.08 -1.72
C GLU A 108 -21.96 17.19 -1.20
N ASP A 109 -22.18 15.89 -1.13
CA ASP A 109 -21.12 14.96 -0.71
C ASP A 109 -20.09 14.75 -1.83
N LEU A 110 -20.55 14.70 -3.09
CA LEU A 110 -19.66 14.65 -4.23
C LEU A 110 -18.78 15.92 -4.33
N LYS A 111 -19.35 17.11 -4.12
CA LYS A 111 -18.60 18.37 -4.07
C LYS A 111 -17.52 18.34 -3.01
N LYS A 112 -17.87 17.94 -1.77
CA LYS A 112 -16.90 17.81 -0.67
C LYS A 112 -15.80 16.82 -1.00
N CYS A 113 -16.14 15.70 -1.65
CA CYS A 113 -15.18 14.68 -2.07
C CYS A 113 -14.17 15.25 -3.07
N ILE A 114 -14.63 15.84 -4.16
CA ILE A 114 -13.78 16.44 -5.19
C ILE A 114 -12.93 17.57 -4.60
N ASP A 115 -13.53 18.48 -3.84
CA ASP A 115 -12.82 19.57 -3.16
C ASP A 115 -11.70 19.05 -2.24
N SER A 116 -11.98 17.97 -1.51
CA SER A 116 -10.98 17.36 -0.62
C SER A 116 -9.84 16.74 -1.42
N LEU A 117 -10.14 16.04 -2.52
CA LEU A 117 -9.15 15.45 -3.41
C LEU A 117 -8.27 16.53 -4.05
N GLU A 118 -8.85 17.63 -4.51
CA GLU A 118 -8.10 18.74 -5.10
C GLU A 118 -7.20 19.45 -4.08
N LYS A 119 -7.70 19.69 -2.86
CA LYS A 119 -6.98 20.45 -1.84
C LYS A 119 -5.93 19.65 -1.08
N LYS A 120 -6.12 18.33 -0.89
CA LYS A 120 -5.30 17.50 0.00
C LYS A 120 -4.35 16.56 -0.71
N SER A 121 -4.56 16.27 -2.00
CA SER A 121 -3.69 15.37 -2.74
C SER A 121 -2.48 16.10 -3.29
N SER A 122 -1.30 15.61 -2.96
CA SER A 122 -0.03 16.09 -3.52
C SER A 122 0.35 15.41 -4.83
N TYR A 123 -0.41 14.41 -5.26
CA TYR A 123 -0.17 13.67 -6.50
C TYR A 123 -0.93 14.31 -7.67
N ASP A 124 -0.21 14.81 -8.67
CA ASP A 124 -0.81 15.63 -9.73
C ASP A 124 -1.34 14.83 -10.92
N ASN A 125 -0.73 13.69 -11.25
CA ASN A 125 -1.15 12.89 -12.41
C ASN A 125 -2.34 11.98 -12.06
N ARG A 126 -3.51 12.59 -11.89
CA ARG A 126 -4.76 11.92 -11.53
C ARG A 126 -5.93 12.41 -12.36
N GLU A 127 -6.94 11.57 -12.49
CA GLU A 127 -8.24 11.90 -13.06
C GLU A 127 -9.37 11.41 -12.16
N TYR A 128 -10.55 11.98 -12.31
CA TYR A 128 -11.77 11.60 -11.58
C TYR A 128 -12.79 11.06 -12.58
N ILE A 129 -13.19 9.82 -12.35
CA ILE A 129 -14.23 9.16 -13.15
C ILE A 129 -15.48 9.03 -12.27
N ILE A 130 -16.42 9.95 -12.43
CA ILE A 130 -17.69 9.92 -11.72
C ILE A 130 -18.61 8.95 -12.47
N VAL A 131 -18.97 7.86 -11.81
CA VAL A 131 -19.90 6.90 -12.38
C VAL A 131 -21.31 7.25 -11.91
N GLU A 132 -22.07 7.89 -12.81
CA GLU A 132 -23.48 8.21 -12.59
C GLU A 132 -24.30 6.92 -12.55
N ASN A 133 -24.97 6.68 -11.42
CA ASN A 133 -25.69 5.44 -11.17
C ASN A 133 -27.19 5.66 -10.92
N ASN A 134 -27.93 5.99 -11.99
CA ASN A 134 -29.38 6.17 -11.96
C ASN A 134 -29.85 7.26 -10.98
N SER A 135 -29.22 8.44 -11.03
CA SER A 135 -29.69 9.65 -10.32
C SER A 135 -31.04 10.12 -10.86
N THR A 136 -31.79 10.77 -10.02
CA THR A 136 -33.14 11.29 -10.32
C THR A 136 -33.28 12.80 -10.13
N GLU A 137 -32.33 13.42 -9.43
CA GLU A 137 -32.37 14.84 -9.11
C GLU A 137 -31.72 15.68 -10.22
N GLU A 138 -32.44 16.67 -10.74
CA GLU A 138 -31.95 17.57 -11.80
C GLU A 138 -30.68 18.33 -11.39
N GLN A 139 -30.55 18.69 -10.13
CA GLN A 139 -29.36 19.36 -9.59
C GLN A 139 -28.09 18.51 -9.75
N THR A 140 -28.21 17.18 -9.74
CA THR A 140 -27.08 16.25 -9.95
C THR A 140 -26.52 16.38 -11.35
N PHE A 141 -27.40 16.37 -12.35
CA PHE A 141 -27.00 16.50 -13.76
C PHE A 141 -26.47 17.89 -14.09
N THR A 142 -27.01 18.92 -13.44
CA THR A 142 -26.49 20.30 -13.53
C THR A 142 -25.08 20.37 -13.01
N TYR A 143 -24.84 19.79 -11.83
CA TYR A 143 -23.53 19.76 -11.21
C TYR A 143 -22.50 18.95 -12.04
N TYR A 144 -22.88 17.84 -12.65
CA TYR A 144 -21.98 17.08 -13.52
C TYR A 144 -21.45 17.92 -14.68
N LYS A 145 -22.31 18.69 -15.33
CA LYS A 145 -21.90 19.62 -16.41
C LYS A 145 -20.92 20.69 -15.91
N GLU A 146 -21.27 21.30 -14.78
CA GLU A 146 -20.39 22.30 -14.15
C GLU A 146 -19.04 21.71 -13.74
N LEU A 147 -19.03 20.48 -13.25
CA LEU A 147 -17.81 19.81 -12.82
C LEU A 147 -16.89 19.52 -14.00
N GLU A 148 -17.41 19.00 -15.12
CA GLU A 148 -16.61 18.72 -16.34
C GLU A 148 -16.08 20.03 -16.96
N GLU A 149 -16.84 21.14 -16.89
CA GLU A 149 -16.38 22.44 -17.36
C GLU A 149 -15.28 23.06 -16.47
N LYS A 150 -15.40 22.95 -15.14
CA LYS A 150 -14.51 23.59 -14.17
C LYS A 150 -13.28 22.75 -13.83
N CYS A 151 -13.37 21.42 -13.95
CA CYS A 151 -12.33 20.46 -13.61
C CYS A 151 -11.98 19.57 -14.81
N PRO A 152 -10.97 19.92 -15.62
CA PRO A 152 -10.58 19.14 -16.79
C PRO A 152 -10.16 17.69 -16.48
N ARG A 153 -9.89 17.40 -15.21
CA ARG A 153 -9.54 16.04 -14.72
C ARG A 153 -10.77 15.18 -14.43
N ALA A 154 -11.97 15.79 -14.40
CA ALA A 154 -13.22 15.10 -14.10
C ALA A 154 -13.94 14.67 -15.38
N LYS A 155 -14.45 13.46 -15.37
CA LYS A 155 -15.26 12.90 -16.43
C LYS A 155 -16.44 12.15 -15.85
N VAL A 156 -17.64 12.35 -16.41
CA VAL A 156 -18.83 11.63 -15.99
C VAL A 156 -19.13 10.48 -16.96
N VAL A 157 -19.30 9.29 -16.41
CA VAL A 157 -19.66 8.08 -17.15
C VAL A 157 -21.01 7.58 -16.66
N TYR A 158 -21.95 7.38 -17.56
CA TYR A 158 -23.31 6.99 -17.24
C TYR A 158 -23.45 5.46 -17.23
N TRP A 159 -23.78 4.92 -16.04
CA TRP A 159 -24.09 3.51 -15.89
C TRP A 159 -25.51 3.21 -16.41
N LYS A 160 -25.62 2.31 -17.39
CA LYS A 160 -26.89 2.06 -18.10
C LYS A 160 -27.76 0.98 -17.47
N GLU A 161 -27.18 0.11 -16.61
CA GLU A 161 -27.92 -0.96 -15.96
C GLU A 161 -28.72 -0.42 -14.77
N LYS A 162 -29.87 -1.00 -14.49
CA LYS A 162 -30.66 -0.67 -13.30
C LYS A 162 -30.03 -1.29 -12.06
N GLY A 163 -29.96 -0.51 -10.99
CA GLY A 163 -29.45 -0.93 -9.69
C GLY A 163 -27.96 -0.76 -9.53
N PHE A 164 -27.51 -0.92 -8.30
CA PHE A 164 -26.12 -0.76 -7.91
C PHE A 164 -25.41 -2.12 -7.85
N ASN A 165 -24.31 -2.25 -8.57
CA ASN A 165 -23.47 -3.44 -8.53
C ASN A 165 -21.99 -3.03 -8.45
N TYR A 166 -21.47 -2.95 -7.23
CA TYR A 166 -20.11 -2.48 -6.96
C TYR A 166 -19.01 -3.22 -7.76
N PRO A 167 -19.02 -4.56 -7.91
CA PRO A 167 -18.04 -5.27 -8.71
C PRO A 167 -18.09 -4.98 -10.22
N LYS A 168 -19.15 -4.36 -10.73
CA LYS A 168 -19.30 -4.04 -12.16
C LYS A 168 -19.00 -2.59 -12.49
N ILE A 169 -18.92 -1.72 -11.47
CA ILE A 169 -18.54 -0.32 -11.59
C ILE A 169 -17.02 -0.19 -11.54
#